data_7ae5063433b8a4b54d5e9db735fdc5b4
#
_entry.id   7ae5063433b8a4b54d5e9db735fdc5b4
#
_cell.length_a   1.000
_cell.length_b   1.000
_cell.length_c   1.000
_cell.angle_alpha   90.00
_cell.angle_beta   90.00
_cell.angle_gamma   90.00
#
_symmetry.space_group_name_H-M   'P 1'
#
loop_
_entity.id
_entity.type
_entity.pdbx_description
1 polymer ?
#
loop_
_entity_poly.entity_id
_entity_poly.type
_entity_poly.pdbx_seq_one_letter_code
_entity_poly.pdbx_strand_id
1 'polypeptide(L)'
;MRFRPLLWILALMSTSIAASAATIVYVSNADSQEISVLALDRATGALTAVETVPVGGNVMPMAVSPDKRVLYAALRSQPFRVASFAIDPASGRLKKLGEAALADSMANIDTDRSGRWLFAASYGGNKITVNTIEKDGQVGAVQQLIPTKPNAHAIHVDAANHFVLATSLGGDNLSSWRFDATTGRLSPNEPALIATGAKSGPRHFVWDAAQRRLYLLCELDASLYVFDFDAARGSLREVQRASALPPGFTGKPWAADLHLAPDGRHLYASERTSSTITVFAVDAASGQLKAQAQVPTEQTPRGFAIDPSGRYLIASGQASHAVAVYAIDAATGALSPLQRYGVGKNPNWVEIVELP
;
A
#
# COMPACT_ATOMS: atom_id res chain seq x y z
N MET A 1 -14.15 -12.33 -78.55
CA MET A 1 -14.52 -12.43 -77.09
C MET A 1 -13.23 -12.60 -76.31
N ARG A 2 -12.85 -11.58 -75.50
CA ARG A 2 -11.66 -11.65 -74.61
C ARG A 2 -12.15 -11.71 -73.17
N PHE A 3 -11.96 -12.84 -72.49
CA PHE A 3 -12.23 -13.00 -71.09
C PHE A 3 -11.12 -12.32 -70.26
N ARG A 4 -11.50 -11.38 -69.33
CA ARG A 4 -10.62 -10.83 -68.36
C ARG A 4 -10.80 -11.63 -67.05
N PRO A 5 -9.74 -12.13 -66.37
CA PRO A 5 -9.87 -12.75 -65.09
C PRO A 5 -10.04 -11.67 -63.98
N LEU A 6 -11.05 -11.84 -63.12
CA LEU A 6 -11.28 -11.05 -61.95
C LEU A 6 -10.35 -11.56 -60.82
N LEU A 7 -9.34 -10.79 -60.44
CA LEU A 7 -8.51 -11.08 -59.26
C LEU A 7 -9.28 -10.66 -57.99
N TRP A 8 -9.63 -11.63 -57.18
CA TRP A 8 -10.11 -11.38 -55.81
C TRP A 8 -8.89 -11.17 -54.90
N ILE A 9 -8.71 -9.95 -54.38
CA ILE A 9 -7.75 -9.65 -53.34
C ILE A 9 -8.41 -9.97 -51.98
N LEU A 10 -7.99 -11.06 -51.33
CA LEU A 10 -8.35 -11.37 -49.95
C LEU A 10 -7.56 -10.46 -49.03
N ALA A 11 -8.20 -9.45 -48.45
CA ALA A 11 -7.61 -8.64 -47.41
C ALA A 11 -7.63 -9.45 -46.09
N LEU A 12 -6.47 -9.95 -45.65
CA LEU A 12 -6.28 -10.48 -44.30
C LEU A 12 -6.36 -9.30 -43.33
N MET A 13 -7.47 -9.17 -42.64
CA MET A 13 -7.54 -8.32 -41.44
C MET A 13 -6.79 -9.03 -40.30
N SER A 14 -5.56 -8.62 -40.05
CA SER A 14 -4.85 -8.97 -38.82
C SER A 14 -5.49 -8.20 -37.64
N THR A 15 -6.30 -8.88 -36.88
CA THR A 15 -6.75 -8.38 -35.55
C THR A 15 -5.55 -8.42 -34.60
N SER A 16 -4.91 -7.29 -34.40
CA SER A 16 -3.97 -7.13 -33.28
C SER A 16 -4.78 -7.26 -31.99
N ILE A 17 -4.67 -8.40 -31.31
CA ILE A 17 -5.09 -8.56 -29.93
C ILE A 17 -4.16 -7.66 -29.14
N ALA A 18 -4.65 -6.50 -28.68
CA ALA A 18 -3.92 -5.69 -27.71
C ALA A 18 -3.68 -6.58 -26.49
N ALA A 19 -2.42 -6.84 -26.18
CA ALA A 19 -2.07 -7.54 -24.94
C ALA A 19 -2.68 -6.73 -23.77
N SER A 20 -3.58 -7.36 -23.01
CA SER A 20 -4.11 -6.73 -21.80
C SER A 20 -2.94 -6.52 -20.83
N ALA A 21 -2.82 -5.30 -20.27
CA ALA A 21 -1.81 -4.99 -19.28
C ALA A 21 -1.86 -6.03 -18.15
N ALA A 22 -0.72 -6.63 -17.84
CA ALA A 22 -0.63 -7.66 -16.80
C ALA A 22 -0.79 -7.02 -15.42
N THR A 23 -1.54 -7.65 -14.54
CA THR A 23 -1.66 -7.22 -13.14
C THR A 23 -0.84 -8.18 -12.28
N ILE A 24 0.13 -7.63 -11.56
CA ILE A 24 1.09 -8.40 -10.76
C ILE A 24 0.89 -8.09 -9.27
N VAL A 25 0.99 -9.12 -8.46
CA VAL A 25 0.90 -9.07 -7.01
C VAL A 25 2.25 -9.46 -6.43
N TYR A 26 2.84 -8.55 -5.65
CA TYR A 26 4.05 -8.79 -4.89
C TYR A 26 3.69 -8.98 -3.42
N VAL A 27 4.14 -10.08 -2.81
CA VAL A 27 3.89 -10.38 -1.40
C VAL A 27 5.23 -10.55 -0.69
N SER A 28 5.51 -9.70 0.31
CA SER A 28 6.70 -9.88 1.14
C SER A 28 6.47 -10.95 2.20
N ASN A 29 7.36 -11.94 2.27
CA ASN A 29 7.33 -13.06 3.21
C ASN A 29 8.52 -12.95 4.17
N ALA A 30 8.28 -12.34 5.35
CA ALA A 30 9.37 -11.90 6.24
C ALA A 30 10.26 -13.04 6.69
N ASP A 31 9.68 -14.16 7.13
CA ASP A 31 10.44 -15.26 7.74
C ASP A 31 11.03 -16.21 6.68
N SER A 32 10.47 -16.25 5.48
CA SER A 32 11.08 -16.90 4.32
C SER A 32 12.14 -16.04 3.64
N GLN A 33 12.24 -14.73 3.98
CA GLN A 33 13.20 -13.79 3.40
C GLN A 33 13.10 -13.71 1.88
N GLU A 34 11.87 -13.65 1.36
CA GLU A 34 11.59 -13.69 -0.06
C GLU A 34 10.37 -12.83 -0.43
N ILE A 35 10.24 -12.51 -1.71
CA ILE A 35 9.06 -11.89 -2.30
C ILE A 35 8.41 -12.92 -3.24
N SER A 36 7.14 -13.24 -3.00
CA SER A 36 6.33 -13.99 -3.97
C SER A 36 5.82 -13.04 -5.04
N VAL A 37 6.02 -13.39 -6.31
CA VAL A 37 5.52 -12.67 -7.48
C VAL A 37 4.42 -13.52 -8.11
N LEU A 38 3.21 -12.97 -8.18
CA LEU A 38 2.03 -13.67 -8.67
C LEU A 38 1.36 -12.83 -9.76
N ALA A 39 0.86 -13.47 -10.80
CA ALA A 39 0.02 -12.82 -11.81
C ALA A 39 -1.46 -12.95 -11.44
N LEU A 40 -2.19 -11.85 -11.45
CA LEU A 40 -3.63 -11.80 -11.19
C LEU A 40 -4.40 -11.86 -12.52
N ASP A 41 -5.20 -12.89 -12.69
CA ASP A 41 -6.19 -12.96 -13.78
C ASP A 41 -7.33 -11.98 -13.49
N ARG A 42 -7.43 -10.93 -14.27
CA ARG A 42 -8.44 -9.87 -14.10
C ARG A 42 -9.87 -10.33 -14.41
N ALA A 43 -10.07 -11.46 -15.08
CA ALA A 43 -11.40 -11.99 -15.37
C ALA A 43 -11.95 -12.83 -14.21
N THR A 44 -11.08 -13.59 -13.55
CA THR A 44 -11.49 -14.61 -12.56
C THR A 44 -11.03 -14.32 -11.14
N GLY A 45 -10.02 -13.44 -10.95
CA GLY A 45 -9.35 -13.22 -9.66
C GLY A 45 -8.34 -14.32 -9.30
N ALA A 46 -8.09 -15.29 -10.20
CA ALA A 46 -7.13 -16.33 -9.93
C ALA A 46 -5.69 -15.79 -9.91
N LEU A 47 -4.87 -16.31 -8.98
CA LEU A 47 -3.44 -16.02 -8.91
C LEU A 47 -2.62 -17.18 -9.50
N THR A 48 -1.64 -16.84 -10.31
CA THR A 48 -0.66 -17.78 -10.86
C THR A 48 0.73 -17.37 -10.43
N ALA A 49 1.51 -18.31 -9.88
CA ALA A 49 2.88 -18.05 -9.48
C ALA A 49 3.76 -17.70 -10.70
N VAL A 50 4.48 -16.58 -10.63
CA VAL A 50 5.45 -16.14 -11.65
C VAL A 50 6.85 -16.52 -11.21
N GLU A 51 7.24 -16.14 -9.98
CA GLU A 51 8.52 -16.48 -9.37
C GLU A 51 8.49 -16.24 -7.86
N THR A 52 9.54 -16.75 -7.19
CA THR A 52 9.88 -16.41 -5.81
C THR A 52 11.28 -15.82 -5.79
N VAL A 53 11.44 -14.62 -5.22
CA VAL A 53 12.69 -13.86 -5.25
C VAL A 53 13.31 -13.82 -3.85
N PRO A 54 14.43 -14.51 -3.60
CA PRO A 54 15.16 -14.40 -2.35
C PRO A 54 15.72 -12.98 -2.16
N VAL A 55 15.54 -12.39 -0.97
CA VAL A 55 16.03 -11.04 -0.67
C VAL A 55 17.11 -11.02 0.40
N GLY A 56 17.37 -12.15 1.06
CA GLY A 56 18.47 -12.30 2.02
C GLY A 56 18.28 -11.53 3.33
N GLY A 57 17.05 -11.32 3.75
CA GLY A 57 16.72 -10.67 5.02
C GLY A 57 15.22 -10.61 5.27
N ASN A 58 14.83 -10.24 6.48
CA ASN A 58 13.43 -10.11 6.91
C ASN A 58 12.75 -8.96 6.17
N VAL A 59 12.08 -9.26 5.04
CA VAL A 59 11.43 -8.27 4.18
C VAL A 59 10.03 -7.95 4.72
N MET A 60 9.75 -6.65 4.86
CA MET A 60 8.42 -6.21 5.31
C MET A 60 7.84 -5.11 4.42
N PRO A 61 8.04 -3.80 4.66
CA PRO A 61 7.40 -2.82 3.80
C PRO A 61 8.01 -2.84 2.41
N MET A 62 7.14 -2.70 1.43
CA MET A 62 7.49 -2.48 0.03
C MET A 62 6.86 -1.18 -0.46
N ALA A 63 7.41 -0.63 -1.54
CA ALA A 63 6.84 0.48 -2.28
C ALA A 63 7.19 0.34 -3.76
N VAL A 64 6.30 0.78 -4.65
CA VAL A 64 6.52 0.78 -6.09
C VAL A 64 6.81 2.21 -6.55
N SER A 65 7.78 2.38 -7.44
CA SER A 65 8.05 3.68 -8.05
C SER A 65 6.83 4.22 -8.81
N PRO A 66 6.64 5.56 -8.91
CA PRO A 66 5.48 6.14 -9.58
C PRO A 66 5.32 5.72 -11.05
N ASP A 67 6.44 5.43 -11.73
CA ASP A 67 6.48 4.94 -13.10
C ASP A 67 6.31 3.42 -13.22
N LYS A 68 6.13 2.72 -12.08
CA LYS A 68 5.93 1.27 -11.96
C LYS A 68 7.10 0.43 -12.49
N ARG A 69 8.30 0.98 -12.53
CA ARG A 69 9.49 0.29 -13.05
C ARG A 69 10.37 -0.31 -11.96
N VAL A 70 10.23 0.12 -10.72
CA VAL A 70 11.06 -0.32 -9.61
C VAL A 70 10.20 -0.68 -8.41
N LEU A 71 10.49 -1.83 -7.80
CA LEU A 71 9.99 -2.23 -6.48
C LEU A 71 11.10 -2.02 -5.46
N TYR A 72 10.79 -1.31 -4.40
CA TYR A 72 11.63 -1.14 -3.21
C TYR A 72 11.15 -2.05 -2.10
N ALA A 73 12.07 -2.74 -1.43
CA ALA A 73 11.76 -3.65 -0.34
C ALA A 73 12.70 -3.40 0.84
N ALA A 74 12.15 -2.96 1.97
CA ALA A 74 12.95 -2.72 3.16
C ALA A 74 13.15 -4.00 3.97
N LEU A 75 14.41 -4.28 4.33
CA LEU A 75 14.82 -5.44 5.09
C LEU A 75 15.06 -5.05 6.55
N ARG A 76 14.32 -5.68 7.46
CA ARG A 76 14.30 -5.36 8.89
C ARG A 76 15.25 -6.20 9.73
N SER A 77 16.03 -7.08 9.10
CA SER A 77 17.17 -7.77 9.73
C SER A 77 18.45 -6.96 9.55
N GLN A 78 19.37 -7.08 10.50
CA GLN A 78 20.69 -6.45 10.44
C GLN A 78 21.57 -7.05 9.32
N PRO A 79 22.33 -6.25 8.57
CA PRO A 79 22.28 -4.77 8.55
C PRO A 79 21.00 -4.28 7.89
N PHE A 80 20.38 -3.21 8.45
CA PHE A 80 19.16 -2.63 7.89
C PHE A 80 19.43 -2.03 6.53
N ARG A 81 18.62 -2.39 5.53
CA ARG A 81 18.80 -1.95 4.14
C ARG A 81 17.50 -1.96 3.36
N VAL A 82 17.51 -1.32 2.23
CA VAL A 82 16.48 -1.41 1.21
C VAL A 82 17.07 -2.01 -0.05
N ALA A 83 16.40 -3.01 -0.61
CA ALA A 83 16.72 -3.58 -1.90
C ALA A 83 15.84 -2.94 -2.99
N SER A 84 16.46 -2.58 -4.12
CA SER A 84 15.80 -2.04 -5.31
C SER A 84 15.76 -3.10 -6.39
N PHE A 85 14.58 -3.33 -6.98
CA PHE A 85 14.39 -4.33 -8.05
C PHE A 85 13.74 -3.66 -9.26
N ALA A 86 14.34 -3.83 -10.44
CA ALA A 86 13.66 -3.51 -11.69
C ALA A 86 12.50 -4.48 -11.91
N ILE A 87 11.35 -3.94 -12.30
CA ILE A 87 10.17 -4.71 -12.68
C ILE A 87 10.21 -4.92 -14.20
N ASP A 88 10.21 -6.16 -14.65
CA ASP A 88 10.06 -6.48 -16.06
C ASP A 88 8.64 -6.11 -16.53
N PRO A 89 8.48 -5.22 -17.51
CA PRO A 89 7.17 -4.70 -17.89
C PRO A 89 6.26 -5.72 -18.57
N ALA A 90 6.79 -6.84 -19.06
CA ALA A 90 6.00 -7.87 -19.72
C ALA A 90 5.53 -8.97 -18.75
N SER A 91 6.35 -9.29 -17.74
CA SER A 91 6.12 -10.45 -16.85
C SER A 91 5.97 -10.10 -15.38
N GLY A 92 6.34 -8.89 -14.97
CA GLY A 92 6.40 -8.49 -13.56
C GLY A 92 7.55 -9.12 -12.78
N ARG A 93 8.45 -9.85 -13.44
CA ARG A 93 9.62 -10.45 -12.78
C ARG A 93 10.56 -9.37 -12.23
N LEU A 94 11.21 -9.70 -11.13
CA LEU A 94 12.08 -8.78 -10.40
C LEU A 94 13.55 -9.06 -10.69
N LYS A 95 14.27 -8.03 -11.16
CA LYS A 95 15.73 -8.08 -11.30
C LYS A 95 16.35 -7.13 -10.30
N LYS A 96 17.15 -7.66 -9.36
CA LYS A 96 17.83 -6.85 -8.36
C LYS A 96 18.76 -5.83 -9.04
N LEU A 97 18.58 -4.55 -8.69
CA LEU A 97 19.45 -3.43 -9.11
C LEU A 97 20.58 -3.22 -8.10
N GLY A 98 20.24 -3.23 -6.81
CA GLY A 98 21.20 -3.01 -5.73
C GLY A 98 20.54 -2.96 -4.36
N GLU A 99 21.34 -2.61 -3.37
CA GLU A 99 20.91 -2.37 -1.99
C GLU A 99 21.54 -1.09 -1.44
N ALA A 100 20.80 -0.38 -0.60
CA ALA A 100 21.33 0.76 0.15
C ALA A 100 21.07 0.57 1.65
N ALA A 101 21.98 1.10 2.47
CA ALA A 101 21.81 1.10 3.92
C ALA A 101 20.64 1.99 4.34
N LEU A 102 19.80 1.50 5.24
CA LEU A 102 18.79 2.28 5.93
C LEU A 102 19.28 2.66 7.33
N ALA A 103 18.85 3.84 7.80
CA ALA A 103 19.24 4.34 9.11
C ALA A 103 18.68 3.52 10.28
N ASP A 104 17.69 2.63 10.02
CA ASP A 104 17.06 1.78 11.03
C ASP A 104 16.15 0.71 10.37
N SER A 105 15.50 -0.10 11.22
CA SER A 105 14.42 -1.02 10.84
C SER A 105 13.15 -0.24 10.50
N MET A 106 12.78 -0.20 9.22
CA MET A 106 11.63 0.60 8.76
C MET A 106 10.32 -0.18 8.84
N ALA A 107 9.27 0.46 9.35
CA ALA A 107 7.91 -0.07 9.40
C ALA A 107 7.12 0.23 8.13
N ASN A 108 7.47 1.31 7.44
CA ASN A 108 6.87 1.76 6.20
C ASN A 108 7.92 2.47 5.34
N ILE A 109 7.79 2.33 4.03
CA ILE A 109 8.50 3.12 3.03
C ILE A 109 7.51 3.60 1.98
N ASP A 110 7.76 4.76 1.37
CA ASP A 110 7.01 5.29 0.23
C ASP A 110 7.92 6.13 -0.66
N THR A 111 7.54 6.38 -1.89
CA THR A 111 8.26 7.28 -2.80
C THR A 111 7.55 8.61 -2.93
N ASP A 112 8.29 9.67 -3.24
CA ASP A 112 7.68 10.91 -3.68
C ASP A 112 7.08 10.76 -5.10
N ARG A 113 6.22 11.68 -5.50
CA ARG A 113 5.52 11.59 -6.79
C ARG A 113 6.43 11.76 -8.01
N SER A 114 7.63 12.28 -7.82
CA SER A 114 8.63 12.37 -8.89
C SER A 114 9.54 11.13 -9.00
N GLY A 115 9.50 10.22 -8.03
CA GLY A 115 10.35 9.04 -7.94
C GLY A 115 11.82 9.36 -7.65
N ARG A 116 12.12 10.54 -7.08
CA ARG A 116 13.48 10.97 -6.73
C ARG A 116 13.82 10.78 -5.26
N TRP A 117 12.84 10.55 -4.41
CA TRP A 117 12.98 10.47 -2.97
C TRP A 117 12.24 9.26 -2.41
N LEU A 118 12.90 8.56 -1.51
CA LEU A 118 12.28 7.51 -0.69
C LEU A 118 12.10 8.03 0.73
N PHE A 119 10.88 8.03 1.20
CA PHE A 119 10.53 8.26 2.60
C PHE A 119 10.52 6.95 3.37
N ALA A 120 10.95 6.97 4.62
CA ALA A 120 10.88 5.80 5.48
C ALA A 120 10.58 6.18 6.93
N ALA A 121 9.79 5.35 7.62
CA ALA A 121 9.42 5.52 9.03
C ALA A 121 9.92 4.33 9.86
N SER A 122 10.66 4.61 10.94
CA SER A 122 11.18 3.59 11.84
C SER A 122 10.41 3.54 13.15
N TYR A 123 9.79 2.37 13.40
CA TYR A 123 9.04 2.11 14.62
C TYR A 123 9.95 2.06 15.86
N GLY A 124 11.02 1.26 15.80
CA GLY A 124 11.95 1.11 16.92
C GLY A 124 12.88 2.30 17.11
N GLY A 125 13.21 2.99 16.01
CA GLY A 125 14.13 4.11 16.01
C GLY A 125 13.48 5.48 16.28
N ASN A 126 12.14 5.59 16.30
CA ASN A 126 11.42 6.85 16.54
C ASN A 126 11.90 7.96 15.60
N LYS A 127 11.98 7.68 14.32
CA LYS A 127 12.48 8.61 13.29
C LYS A 127 11.84 8.38 11.95
N ILE A 128 11.90 9.40 11.12
CA ILE A 128 11.65 9.31 9.69
C ILE A 128 12.92 9.69 8.93
N THR A 129 13.07 9.16 7.71
CA THR A 129 14.18 9.53 6.82
C THR A 129 13.70 9.86 5.43
N VAL A 130 14.49 10.67 4.74
CA VAL A 130 14.39 10.88 3.30
C VAL A 130 15.71 10.40 2.71
N ASN A 131 15.64 9.50 1.74
CA ASN A 131 16.77 9.01 0.98
C ASN A 131 16.67 9.48 -0.47
N THR A 132 17.78 9.65 -1.17
CA THR A 132 17.77 9.86 -2.61
C THR A 132 17.34 8.59 -3.35
N ILE A 133 16.73 8.75 -4.52
CA ILE A 133 16.61 7.69 -5.52
C ILE A 133 17.41 8.15 -6.74
N GLU A 134 18.38 7.34 -7.15
CA GLU A 134 19.28 7.62 -8.25
C GLU A 134 18.58 7.40 -9.60
N LYS A 135 19.15 7.91 -10.68
CA LYS A 135 18.55 7.83 -12.02
C LYS A 135 18.34 6.40 -12.54
N ASP A 136 19.10 5.45 -12.03
CA ASP A 136 18.99 4.03 -12.34
C ASP A 136 17.94 3.29 -11.47
N GLY A 137 17.25 4.02 -10.61
CA GLY A 137 16.21 3.51 -9.71
C GLY A 137 16.74 2.93 -8.39
N GLN A 138 18.04 2.97 -8.15
CA GLN A 138 18.58 2.52 -6.86
C GLN A 138 18.38 3.59 -5.78
N VAL A 139 18.10 3.13 -4.55
CA VAL A 139 18.07 4.03 -3.39
C VAL A 139 19.51 4.43 -3.04
N GLY A 140 19.72 5.72 -2.81
CA GLY A 140 20.98 6.30 -2.43
C GLY A 140 21.08 6.66 -0.95
N ALA A 141 21.92 7.65 -0.66
CA ALA A 141 22.22 8.08 0.71
C ALA A 141 21.01 8.69 1.43
N VAL A 142 21.06 8.67 2.76
CA VAL A 142 20.13 9.42 3.61
C VAL A 142 20.39 10.92 3.43
N GLN A 143 19.39 11.62 2.85
CA GLN A 143 19.41 13.08 2.67
C GLN A 143 19.02 13.80 3.96
N GLN A 144 18.06 13.24 4.71
CA GLN A 144 17.57 13.82 5.96
C GLN A 144 17.12 12.74 6.92
N LEU A 145 17.41 12.94 8.22
CA LEU A 145 16.91 12.13 9.32
C LEU A 145 16.27 13.06 10.33
N ILE A 146 15.02 12.74 10.73
CA ILE A 146 14.21 13.55 11.62
C ILE A 146 13.70 12.68 12.76
N PRO A 147 13.99 13.01 14.03
CA PRO A 147 13.36 12.37 15.18
C PRO A 147 11.87 12.66 15.23
N THR A 148 11.09 11.66 15.64
CA THR A 148 9.63 11.77 15.82
C THR A 148 9.23 11.53 17.27
N LYS A 149 7.93 11.63 17.54
CA LYS A 149 7.36 11.01 18.75
C LYS A 149 7.49 9.48 18.64
N PRO A 150 7.33 8.72 19.74
CA PRO A 150 7.59 7.27 19.72
C PRO A 150 6.83 6.51 18.65
N ASN A 151 7.52 5.50 18.08
CA ASN A 151 6.98 4.50 17.16
C ASN A 151 6.43 5.08 15.84
N ALA A 152 7.27 5.80 15.09
CA ALA A 152 6.91 6.21 13.73
C ALA A 152 6.53 4.98 12.89
N HIS A 153 5.33 4.99 12.27
CA HIS A 153 4.81 3.79 11.63
C HIS A 153 4.52 3.94 10.14
N ALA A 154 3.83 4.97 9.72
CA ALA A 154 3.57 5.25 8.30
C ALA A 154 4.08 6.62 7.90
N ILE A 155 4.46 6.77 6.63
CA ILE A 155 4.90 8.03 6.03
C ILE A 155 4.49 8.06 4.58
N HIS A 156 3.74 9.09 4.16
CA HIS A 156 3.29 9.25 2.78
C HIS A 156 3.25 10.72 2.40
N VAL A 157 3.44 11.00 1.11
CA VAL A 157 3.33 12.34 0.53
C VAL A 157 1.97 12.52 -0.14
N ASP A 158 1.43 13.74 -0.11
CA ASP A 158 0.20 14.10 -0.82
C ASP A 158 0.35 14.01 -2.36
N ALA A 159 -0.77 14.05 -3.09
CA ALA A 159 -0.74 13.93 -4.56
C ALA A 159 -0.02 15.10 -5.24
N ALA A 160 -0.02 16.28 -4.61
CA ALA A 160 0.65 17.47 -5.13
C ALA A 160 2.16 17.50 -4.85
N ASN A 161 2.67 16.52 -4.09
CA ASN A 161 4.09 16.45 -3.69
C ASN A 161 4.53 17.65 -2.82
N HIS A 162 3.61 18.20 -2.01
CA HIS A 162 3.85 19.39 -1.19
C HIS A 162 3.93 19.08 0.30
N PHE A 163 3.20 18.09 0.79
CA PHE A 163 3.11 17.75 2.20
C PHE A 163 3.36 16.27 2.46
N VAL A 164 4.20 16.00 3.44
CA VAL A 164 4.43 14.65 3.95
C VAL A 164 3.80 14.53 5.32
N LEU A 165 2.99 13.49 5.50
CA LEU A 165 2.44 13.12 6.81
C LEU A 165 3.11 11.85 7.31
N ALA A 166 3.35 11.78 8.62
CA ALA A 166 3.85 10.55 9.25
C ALA A 166 3.14 10.31 10.58
N THR A 167 2.77 9.05 10.85
CA THR A 167 2.18 8.64 12.11
C THR A 167 3.24 8.32 13.14
N SER A 168 2.96 8.62 14.41
CA SER A 168 3.73 8.15 15.57
C SER A 168 2.79 7.38 16.47
N LEU A 169 2.80 6.05 16.38
CA LEU A 169 1.86 5.16 17.06
C LEU A 169 1.90 5.33 18.58
N GLY A 170 3.08 5.26 19.18
CA GLY A 170 3.25 5.48 20.63
C GLY A 170 3.19 6.96 21.04
N GLY A 171 3.21 7.86 20.06
CA GLY A 171 3.05 9.30 20.28
C GLY A 171 1.62 9.81 20.17
N ASP A 172 0.67 8.96 19.76
CA ASP A 172 -0.74 9.32 19.51
C ASP A 172 -0.91 10.57 18.65
N ASN A 173 -0.14 10.66 17.57
CA ASN A 173 -0.22 11.80 16.64
C ASN A 173 0.20 11.46 15.20
N LEU A 174 -0.20 12.36 14.28
CA LEU A 174 0.43 12.52 12.98
C LEU A 174 1.31 13.77 13.01
N SER A 175 2.48 13.70 12.42
CA SER A 175 3.30 14.86 12.11
C SER A 175 3.08 15.30 10.68
N SER A 176 3.04 16.61 10.45
CA SER A 176 2.85 17.24 9.13
C SER A 176 4.09 18.06 8.77
N TRP A 177 4.56 17.87 7.55
CA TRP A 177 5.80 18.44 7.02
C TRP A 177 5.55 19.08 5.67
N ARG A 178 6.13 20.26 5.43
CA ARG A 178 6.26 20.83 4.08
C ARG A 178 7.40 20.10 3.38
N PHE A 179 7.17 19.70 2.16
CA PHE A 179 8.15 18.98 1.36
C PHE A 179 8.66 19.83 0.20
N ASP A 180 9.97 20.04 0.17
CA ASP A 180 10.65 20.61 -1.00
C ASP A 180 11.12 19.48 -1.90
N ALA A 181 10.36 19.17 -2.92
CA ALA A 181 10.66 18.10 -3.87
C ALA A 181 11.93 18.35 -4.71
N THR A 182 12.46 19.57 -4.73
CA THR A 182 13.71 19.90 -5.42
C THR A 182 14.93 19.43 -4.63
N THR A 183 14.90 19.62 -3.31
CA THR A 183 16.02 19.33 -2.41
C THR A 183 15.81 18.08 -1.56
N GLY A 184 14.61 17.50 -1.55
CA GLY A 184 14.24 16.37 -0.70
C GLY A 184 14.09 16.74 0.77
N ARG A 185 13.94 18.02 1.10
CA ARG A 185 13.89 18.46 2.49
C ARG A 185 12.47 18.55 3.03
N LEU A 186 12.32 18.09 4.25
CA LEU A 186 11.13 18.25 5.08
C LEU A 186 11.38 19.36 6.11
N SER A 187 10.42 20.28 6.22
CA SER A 187 10.36 21.29 7.28
C SER A 187 9.02 21.21 7.99
N PRO A 188 8.95 21.49 9.32
CA PRO A 188 7.68 21.41 10.04
C PRO A 188 6.59 22.26 9.40
N ASN A 189 5.38 21.70 9.27
CA ASN A 189 4.20 22.46 8.85
C ASN A 189 3.54 23.17 10.04
N GLU A 190 2.46 23.91 9.79
CA GLU A 190 1.63 24.56 10.81
C GLU A 190 0.17 24.09 10.65
N PRO A 191 -0.38 23.34 11.62
CA PRO A 191 0.30 22.77 12.80
C PRO A 191 1.28 21.63 12.42
N ALA A 192 2.37 21.51 13.18
CA ALA A 192 3.35 20.44 12.95
C ALA A 192 2.88 19.07 13.45
N LEU A 193 1.97 19.04 14.42
CA LEU A 193 1.44 17.82 15.03
C LEU A 193 -0.10 17.88 15.10
N ILE A 194 -0.73 16.76 14.72
CA ILE A 194 -2.17 16.53 14.82
C ILE A 194 -2.37 15.38 15.81
N ALA A 195 -2.96 15.68 16.97
CA ALA A 195 -3.21 14.69 18.01
C ALA A 195 -4.38 13.77 17.65
N THR A 196 -4.26 12.50 18.03
CA THR A 196 -5.35 11.52 18.07
C THR A 196 -5.79 11.26 19.54
N GLY A 197 -6.71 10.34 19.77
CA GLY A 197 -7.08 9.93 21.11
C GLY A 197 -5.90 9.29 21.85
N ALA A 198 -5.82 9.52 23.15
CA ALA A 198 -4.79 8.91 24.00
C ALA A 198 -4.84 7.39 23.91
N LYS A 199 -3.70 6.75 23.68
CA LYS A 199 -3.52 5.29 23.48
C LYS A 199 -4.29 4.73 22.29
N SER A 200 -4.61 5.55 21.29
CA SER A 200 -5.24 5.08 20.04
C SER A 200 -4.23 4.38 19.13
N GLY A 201 -3.01 4.88 19.08
CA GLY A 201 -1.93 4.30 18.28
C GLY A 201 -2.12 4.48 16.78
N PRO A 202 -2.06 5.72 16.22
CA PRO A 202 -2.19 5.98 14.80
C PRO A 202 -1.16 5.19 13.98
N ARG A 203 -1.63 4.45 12.97
CA ARG A 203 -0.80 3.46 12.27
C ARG A 203 -0.70 3.74 10.77
N HIS A 204 -1.69 3.35 9.99
CA HIS A 204 -1.74 3.58 8.54
C HIS A 204 -2.83 4.58 8.18
N PHE A 205 -2.65 5.27 7.07
CA PHE A 205 -3.63 6.23 6.56
C PHE A 205 -3.62 6.26 5.03
N VAL A 206 -4.76 6.67 4.46
CA VAL A 206 -4.92 6.86 3.01
C VAL A 206 -5.70 8.14 2.75
N TRP A 207 -5.44 8.79 1.61
CA TRP A 207 -6.27 9.87 1.11
C TRP A 207 -7.35 9.35 0.16
N ASP A 208 -8.42 10.11 0.02
CA ASP A 208 -9.30 9.96 -1.14
C ASP A 208 -8.60 10.47 -2.42
N ALA A 209 -9.06 10.01 -3.58
CA ALA A 209 -8.45 10.40 -4.86
C ALA A 209 -8.48 11.91 -5.12
N ALA A 210 -9.46 12.61 -4.55
CA ALA A 210 -9.60 14.06 -4.68
C ALA A 210 -8.74 14.86 -3.67
N GLN A 211 -8.00 14.17 -2.79
CA GLN A 211 -7.19 14.78 -1.73
C GLN A 211 -8.00 15.75 -0.84
N ARG A 212 -9.26 15.43 -0.56
CA ARG A 212 -10.13 16.19 0.33
C ARG A 212 -10.31 15.53 1.68
N ARG A 213 -10.10 14.22 1.73
CA ARG A 213 -10.26 13.39 2.93
C ARG A 213 -9.01 12.57 3.18
N LEU A 214 -8.71 12.39 4.47
CA LEU A 214 -7.73 11.43 4.93
C LEU A 214 -8.41 10.50 5.94
N TYR A 215 -8.20 9.20 5.75
CA TYR A 215 -8.67 8.14 6.63
C TYR A 215 -7.47 7.55 7.37
N LEU A 216 -7.53 7.53 8.69
CA LEU A 216 -6.46 7.04 9.56
C LEU A 216 -6.98 5.89 10.41
N LEU A 217 -6.28 4.76 10.37
CA LEU A 217 -6.52 3.61 11.25
C LEU A 217 -5.55 3.63 12.42
N CYS A 218 -6.08 3.44 13.62
CA CYS A 218 -5.31 3.31 14.84
C CYS A 218 -5.19 1.83 15.26
N GLU A 219 -3.98 1.42 15.65
CA GLU A 219 -3.67 0.01 15.98
C GLU A 219 -4.27 -0.43 17.31
N LEU A 220 -4.19 0.42 18.34
CA LEU A 220 -4.36 0.01 19.74
C LEU A 220 -5.82 -0.01 20.20
N ASP A 221 -6.71 0.71 19.52
CA ASP A 221 -8.14 0.77 19.81
C ASP A 221 -9.02 0.49 18.60
N ALA A 222 -8.37 0.26 17.42
CA ALA A 222 -9.02 0.07 16.13
C ALA A 222 -9.95 1.22 15.72
N SER A 223 -9.74 2.42 16.26
CA SER A 223 -10.48 3.60 15.81
C SER A 223 -10.05 4.02 14.40
N LEU A 224 -11.03 4.45 13.61
CA LEU A 224 -10.88 5.06 12.30
C LEU A 224 -11.25 6.53 12.39
N TYR A 225 -10.28 7.39 12.11
CA TYR A 225 -10.50 8.83 12.00
C TYR A 225 -10.75 9.22 10.55
N VAL A 226 -11.72 10.09 10.34
CA VAL A 226 -11.92 10.78 9.08
C VAL A 226 -11.55 12.23 9.28
N PHE A 227 -10.65 12.73 8.46
CA PHE A 227 -10.23 14.12 8.48
C PHE A 227 -10.58 14.80 7.16
N ASP A 228 -11.03 16.07 7.23
CA ASP A 228 -10.89 16.98 6.10
C ASP A 228 -9.41 17.31 5.93
N PHE A 229 -8.91 17.23 4.71
CA PHE A 229 -7.56 17.62 4.35
C PHE A 229 -7.57 18.93 3.54
N ASP A 230 -6.90 19.94 4.06
CA ASP A 230 -6.65 21.20 3.34
C ASP A 230 -5.36 21.05 2.53
N ALA A 231 -5.48 20.75 1.24
CA ALA A 231 -4.34 20.54 0.35
C ALA A 231 -3.49 21.81 0.12
N ALA A 232 -4.02 23.02 0.41
CA ALA A 232 -3.24 24.25 0.32
C ALA A 232 -2.35 24.49 1.56
N ARG A 233 -2.76 23.95 2.71
CA ARG A 233 -2.08 24.15 4.00
C ARG A 233 -1.43 22.88 4.55
N GLY A 234 -1.78 21.69 4.04
CA GLY A 234 -1.35 20.40 4.60
C GLY A 234 -1.90 20.15 6.00
N SER A 235 -3.05 20.74 6.34
CA SER A 235 -3.68 20.63 7.65
C SER A 235 -4.86 19.66 7.64
N LEU A 236 -5.14 19.08 8.81
CA LEU A 236 -6.21 18.10 9.02
C LEU A 236 -7.22 18.63 10.04
N ARG A 237 -8.50 18.44 9.75
CA ARG A 237 -9.62 18.72 10.67
C ARG A 237 -10.46 17.45 10.85
N GLU A 238 -10.52 16.93 12.05
CA GLU A 238 -11.34 15.75 12.36
C GLU A 238 -12.81 16.02 12.08
N VAL A 239 -13.47 15.08 11.39
CA VAL A 239 -14.91 15.13 11.07
C VAL A 239 -15.67 13.93 11.57
N GLN A 240 -15.00 12.80 11.81
CA GLN A 240 -15.65 11.59 12.34
C GLN A 240 -14.64 10.65 13.01
N ARG A 241 -15.14 9.87 13.96
CA ARG A 241 -14.52 8.63 14.44
C ARG A 241 -15.48 7.47 14.22
N ALA A 242 -14.95 6.37 13.70
CA ALA A 242 -15.62 5.08 13.55
C ALA A 242 -14.79 3.99 14.22
N SER A 243 -15.26 2.75 14.24
CA SER A 243 -14.51 1.59 14.76
C SER A 243 -14.43 0.50 13.70
N ALA A 244 -13.26 -0.12 13.59
CA ALA A 244 -13.04 -1.29 12.75
C ALA A 244 -13.30 -2.62 13.49
N LEU A 245 -13.70 -2.57 14.78
CA LEU A 245 -13.95 -3.78 15.57
C LEU A 245 -15.31 -4.42 15.23
N PRO A 246 -15.39 -5.76 15.29
CA PRO A 246 -16.65 -6.47 15.25
C PRO A 246 -17.60 -6.05 16.39
N PRO A 247 -18.92 -6.04 16.19
CA PRO A 247 -19.86 -5.88 17.30
C PRO A 247 -19.61 -6.91 18.38
N GLY A 248 -19.54 -6.46 19.64
CA GLY A 248 -19.30 -7.35 20.77
C GLY A 248 -17.86 -7.87 20.91
N PHE A 249 -16.90 -7.30 20.20
CA PHE A 249 -15.51 -7.68 20.34
C PHE A 249 -14.99 -7.45 21.77
N THR A 250 -14.39 -8.50 22.35
CA THR A 250 -13.87 -8.47 23.74
C THR A 250 -12.36 -8.69 23.83
N GLY A 251 -11.69 -8.92 22.68
CA GLY A 251 -10.25 -9.09 22.62
C GLY A 251 -9.47 -7.78 22.78
N LYS A 252 -8.14 -7.88 22.77
CA LYS A 252 -7.28 -6.70 22.67
C LYS A 252 -7.20 -6.27 21.20
N PRO A 253 -7.60 -5.05 20.85
CA PRO A 253 -7.52 -4.57 19.48
C PRO A 253 -6.07 -4.60 18.96
N TRP A 254 -5.93 -4.96 17.67
CA TRP A 254 -4.64 -4.97 16.99
C TRP A 254 -4.86 -4.70 15.48
N ALA A 255 -5.50 -3.58 15.16
CA ALA A 255 -5.78 -3.22 13.79
C ALA A 255 -4.49 -2.99 12.99
N ALA A 256 -4.54 -3.17 11.67
CA ALA A 256 -3.32 -3.15 10.89
C ALA A 256 -3.37 -2.23 9.68
N ASP A 257 -4.15 -2.53 8.68
CA ASP A 257 -4.06 -1.88 7.38
C ASP A 257 -5.41 -1.35 6.93
N LEU A 258 -5.40 -0.35 6.04
CA LEU A 258 -6.62 0.18 5.45
C LEU A 258 -6.35 0.60 4.00
N HIS A 259 -7.35 0.37 3.15
CA HIS A 259 -7.35 0.81 1.76
C HIS A 259 -8.72 1.32 1.35
N LEU A 260 -8.73 2.41 0.59
CA LEU A 260 -9.90 2.93 -0.09
C LEU A 260 -10.02 2.28 -1.46
N ALA A 261 -11.21 1.81 -1.84
CA ALA A 261 -11.44 1.34 -3.20
C ALA A 261 -11.14 2.45 -4.22
N PRO A 262 -10.63 2.13 -5.42
CA PRO A 262 -10.28 3.14 -6.43
C PRO A 262 -11.43 4.09 -6.81
N ASP A 263 -12.68 3.63 -6.69
CA ASP A 263 -13.87 4.45 -6.93
C ASP A 263 -14.26 5.36 -5.76
N GLY A 264 -13.56 5.25 -4.63
CA GLY A 264 -13.76 6.06 -3.42
C GLY A 264 -15.03 5.75 -2.62
N ARG A 265 -15.81 4.71 -2.99
CA ARG A 265 -17.10 4.41 -2.36
C ARG A 265 -17.03 3.49 -1.16
N HIS A 266 -15.95 2.72 -1.03
CA HIS A 266 -15.78 1.75 0.05
C HIS A 266 -14.37 1.82 0.62
N LEU A 267 -14.29 1.70 1.95
CA LEU A 267 -13.02 1.59 2.67
C LEU A 267 -12.99 0.25 3.41
N TYR A 268 -11.83 -0.38 3.41
CA TYR A 268 -11.59 -1.66 4.06
C TYR A 268 -10.51 -1.48 5.12
N ALA A 269 -10.68 -2.14 6.27
CA ALA A 269 -9.71 -2.11 7.36
C ALA A 269 -9.52 -3.50 7.97
N SER A 270 -8.27 -3.95 8.11
CA SER A 270 -7.93 -5.25 8.68
C SER A 270 -7.72 -5.16 10.20
N GLU A 271 -8.17 -6.19 10.91
CA GLU A 271 -7.99 -6.35 12.35
C GLU A 271 -7.39 -7.74 12.66
N ARG A 272 -6.21 -7.76 13.29
CA ARG A 272 -5.39 -8.97 13.42
C ARG A 272 -5.86 -9.93 14.50
N THR A 273 -6.42 -9.44 15.60
CA THR A 273 -6.90 -10.29 16.70
C THR A 273 -8.16 -11.04 16.33
N SER A 274 -9.11 -10.35 15.68
CA SER A 274 -10.35 -10.98 15.19
C SER A 274 -10.16 -11.74 13.88
N SER A 275 -9.06 -11.50 13.15
CA SER A 275 -8.81 -12.02 11.80
C SER A 275 -9.95 -11.64 10.84
N THR A 276 -10.30 -10.36 10.81
CA THR A 276 -11.38 -9.83 9.96
C THR A 276 -10.92 -8.64 9.12
N ILE A 277 -11.67 -8.39 8.04
CA ILE A 277 -11.68 -7.13 7.31
C ILE A 277 -13.04 -6.49 7.53
N THR A 278 -13.06 -5.27 8.03
CA THR A 278 -14.27 -4.45 8.15
C THR A 278 -14.48 -3.65 6.89
N VAL A 279 -15.69 -3.72 6.33
CA VAL A 279 -16.12 -2.99 5.13
C VAL A 279 -16.92 -1.77 5.56
N PHE A 280 -16.54 -0.61 5.03
CA PHE A 280 -17.27 0.64 5.25
C PHE A 280 -17.77 1.20 3.93
N ALA A 281 -19.02 1.67 3.90
CA ALA A 281 -19.46 2.60 2.87
C ALA A 281 -18.91 4.00 3.19
N VAL A 282 -18.51 4.70 2.14
CA VAL A 282 -18.05 6.09 2.19
C VAL A 282 -19.13 7.00 1.61
N ASP A 283 -19.63 7.94 2.39
CA ASP A 283 -20.56 8.94 1.89
C ASP A 283 -19.84 9.90 0.93
N ALA A 284 -20.31 9.99 -0.30
CA ALA A 284 -19.64 10.72 -1.37
C ALA A 284 -19.53 12.24 -1.11
N ALA A 285 -20.46 12.81 -0.34
CA ALA A 285 -20.48 14.26 -0.06
C ALA A 285 -19.61 14.61 1.15
N SER A 286 -19.79 13.88 2.26
CA SER A 286 -19.11 14.17 3.54
C SER A 286 -17.82 13.38 3.74
N GLY A 287 -17.60 12.27 3.00
CA GLY A 287 -16.51 11.34 3.23
C GLY A 287 -16.67 10.48 4.49
N GLN A 288 -17.82 10.59 5.19
CA GLN A 288 -18.06 9.86 6.42
C GLN A 288 -18.22 8.36 6.16
N LEU A 289 -17.81 7.56 7.15
CA LEU A 289 -17.81 6.11 7.11
C LEU A 289 -19.05 5.53 7.79
N LYS A 290 -19.66 4.53 7.17
CA LYS A 290 -20.69 3.68 7.77
C LYS A 290 -20.25 2.24 7.67
N ALA A 291 -20.01 1.58 8.81
CA ALA A 291 -19.70 0.15 8.83
C ALA A 291 -20.86 -0.66 8.25
N GLN A 292 -20.54 -1.60 7.36
CA GLN A 292 -21.52 -2.44 6.64
C GLN A 292 -21.38 -3.90 7.03
N ALA A 293 -20.16 -4.44 7.01
CA ALA A 293 -19.90 -5.85 7.23
C ALA A 293 -18.52 -6.07 7.85
N GLN A 294 -18.37 -7.24 8.44
CA GLN A 294 -17.06 -7.78 8.83
C GLN A 294 -16.92 -9.17 8.23
N VAL A 295 -15.82 -9.34 7.50
CA VAL A 295 -15.56 -10.53 6.72
C VAL A 295 -14.38 -11.27 7.34
N PRO A 296 -14.56 -12.52 7.79
CA PRO A 296 -13.45 -13.36 8.21
C PRO A 296 -12.42 -13.49 7.09
N THR A 297 -11.13 -13.44 7.45
CA THR A 297 -10.03 -13.57 6.50
C THR A 297 -8.92 -14.45 7.05
N GLU A 298 -7.72 -14.38 6.47
CA GLU A 298 -6.54 -15.12 6.90
C GLU A 298 -6.16 -14.78 8.34
N GLN A 299 -5.49 -15.71 9.03
CA GLN A 299 -5.04 -15.48 10.41
C GLN A 299 -4.01 -14.34 10.49
N THR A 300 -4.24 -13.39 11.40
CA THR A 300 -3.40 -12.22 11.62
C THR A 300 -3.20 -11.41 10.33
N PRO A 301 -4.28 -10.83 9.76
CA PRO A 301 -4.22 -10.11 8.48
C PRO A 301 -3.50 -8.78 8.66
N ARG A 302 -2.20 -8.72 8.33
CA ARG A 302 -1.38 -7.53 8.55
C ARG A 302 -1.44 -6.55 7.39
N GLY A 303 -1.29 -7.03 6.16
CA GLY A 303 -1.32 -6.21 4.96
C GLY A 303 -2.28 -6.79 3.94
N PHE A 304 -2.92 -5.93 3.18
CA PHE A 304 -3.75 -6.31 2.03
C PHE A 304 -3.66 -5.21 0.98
N ALA A 305 -4.09 -5.51 -0.23
CA ALA A 305 -4.21 -4.50 -1.28
C ALA A 305 -5.47 -4.72 -2.11
N ILE A 306 -5.94 -3.66 -2.77
CA ILE A 306 -7.02 -3.70 -3.75
C ILE A 306 -6.40 -3.52 -5.13
N ASP A 307 -6.81 -4.34 -6.09
CA ASP A 307 -6.32 -4.21 -7.46
C ASP A 307 -6.75 -2.87 -8.09
N PRO A 308 -5.99 -2.31 -9.03
CA PRO A 308 -6.29 -1.01 -9.63
C PRO A 308 -7.66 -0.90 -10.29
N SER A 309 -8.28 -2.02 -10.68
CA SER A 309 -9.65 -2.02 -11.21
C SER A 309 -10.74 -1.97 -10.12
N GLY A 310 -10.37 -2.16 -8.84
CA GLY A 310 -11.30 -2.21 -7.71
C GLY A 310 -12.15 -3.48 -7.64
N ARG A 311 -11.79 -4.53 -8.39
CA ARG A 311 -12.59 -5.77 -8.44
C ARG A 311 -12.15 -6.83 -7.46
N TYR A 312 -10.89 -6.76 -7.00
CA TYR A 312 -10.31 -7.78 -6.13
C TYR A 312 -9.57 -7.15 -4.96
N LEU A 313 -9.73 -7.79 -3.81
CA LEU A 313 -8.94 -7.53 -2.61
C LEU A 313 -8.10 -8.77 -2.30
N ILE A 314 -6.81 -8.59 -2.03
CA ILE A 314 -5.89 -9.68 -1.69
C ILE A 314 -5.34 -9.42 -0.30
N ALA A 315 -5.69 -10.29 0.66
CA ALA A 315 -5.28 -10.17 2.06
C ALA A 315 -4.23 -11.22 2.44
N SER A 316 -3.15 -10.78 3.10
CA SER A 316 -2.10 -11.66 3.60
C SER A 316 -2.31 -12.00 5.08
N GLY A 317 -2.15 -13.28 5.44
CA GLY A 317 -2.23 -13.76 6.81
C GLY A 317 -0.87 -14.16 7.36
N GLN A 318 -0.33 -13.39 8.31
CA GLN A 318 1.00 -13.65 8.87
C GLN A 318 1.11 -15.06 9.48
N ALA A 319 0.09 -15.48 10.24
CA ALA A 319 0.10 -16.76 10.93
C ALA A 319 -0.36 -17.93 10.05
N SER A 320 -1.12 -17.67 8.99
CA SER A 320 -1.62 -18.72 8.06
C SER A 320 -0.70 -18.96 6.86
N HIS A 321 0.33 -18.13 6.66
CA HIS A 321 1.29 -18.24 5.56
C HIS A 321 0.64 -18.32 4.18
N ALA A 322 -0.39 -17.52 3.98
CA ALA A 322 -1.20 -17.53 2.77
C ALA A 322 -1.73 -16.15 2.44
N VAL A 323 -2.21 -16.01 1.21
CA VAL A 323 -3.06 -14.90 0.79
C VAL A 323 -4.42 -15.41 0.39
N ALA A 324 -5.48 -14.66 0.72
CA ALA A 324 -6.83 -14.90 0.27
C ALA A 324 -7.27 -13.82 -0.70
N VAL A 325 -7.94 -14.23 -1.78
CA VAL A 325 -8.50 -13.33 -2.79
C VAL A 325 -10.00 -13.23 -2.59
N TYR A 326 -10.51 -12.01 -2.62
CA TYR A 326 -11.92 -11.68 -2.55
C TYR A 326 -12.35 -10.91 -3.78
N ALA A 327 -13.51 -11.25 -4.34
CA ALA A 327 -14.19 -10.36 -5.27
C ALA A 327 -14.87 -9.24 -4.51
N ILE A 328 -14.76 -8.01 -5.02
CA ILE A 328 -15.44 -6.82 -4.51
C ILE A 328 -16.69 -6.57 -5.35
N ASP A 329 -17.85 -6.56 -4.71
CA ASP A 329 -19.08 -6.08 -5.35
C ASP A 329 -19.01 -4.55 -5.47
N ALA A 330 -18.98 -4.04 -6.68
CA ALA A 330 -18.80 -2.61 -6.93
C ALA A 330 -19.94 -1.71 -6.42
N ALA A 331 -21.15 -2.24 -6.22
CA ALA A 331 -22.28 -1.46 -5.74
C ALA A 331 -22.33 -1.39 -4.21
N THR A 332 -21.97 -2.48 -3.53
CA THR A 332 -22.14 -2.64 -2.08
C THR A 332 -20.84 -2.69 -1.32
N GLY A 333 -19.68 -2.88 -2.00
CA GLY A 333 -18.39 -3.12 -1.37
C GLY A 333 -18.24 -4.50 -0.73
N ALA A 334 -19.25 -5.37 -0.84
CA ALA A 334 -19.24 -6.68 -0.21
C ALA A 334 -18.08 -7.54 -0.75
N LEU A 335 -17.40 -8.25 0.16
CA LEU A 335 -16.31 -9.16 -0.14
C LEU A 335 -16.85 -10.59 -0.26
N SER A 336 -16.66 -11.20 -1.44
CA SER A 336 -16.97 -12.61 -1.68
C SER A 336 -15.65 -13.40 -1.79
N PRO A 337 -15.39 -14.39 -0.93
CA PRO A 337 -14.15 -15.16 -0.99
C PRO A 337 -14.08 -15.97 -2.29
N LEU A 338 -12.94 -15.92 -2.97
CA LEU A 338 -12.68 -16.69 -4.18
C LEU A 338 -11.76 -17.88 -3.86
N GLN A 339 -10.47 -17.62 -3.68
CA GLN A 339 -9.48 -18.66 -3.51
C GLN A 339 -8.36 -18.22 -2.55
N ARG A 340 -7.77 -19.22 -1.90
CA ARG A 340 -6.63 -19.09 -1.00
C ARG A 340 -5.38 -19.69 -1.66
N TYR A 341 -4.23 -19.01 -1.50
CA TYR A 341 -2.95 -19.44 -2.06
C TYR A 341 -1.90 -19.46 -0.96
N GLY A 342 -1.16 -20.56 -0.85
CA GLY A 342 0.03 -20.63 -0.01
C GLY A 342 1.14 -19.77 -0.58
N VAL A 343 1.81 -19.01 0.29
CA VAL A 343 3.00 -18.20 -0.03
C VAL A 343 4.11 -18.51 0.98
N GLY A 344 5.17 -17.71 1.03
CA GLY A 344 6.21 -17.89 2.03
C GLY A 344 5.73 -17.60 3.46
N LYS A 345 6.60 -17.80 4.44
CA LYS A 345 6.28 -17.65 5.86
C LYS A 345 6.19 -16.18 6.27
N ASN A 346 5.19 -15.86 7.10
CA ASN A 346 4.93 -14.54 7.64
C ASN A 346 4.73 -13.48 6.51
N PRO A 347 3.76 -13.71 5.57
CA PRO A 347 3.40 -12.70 4.58
C PRO A 347 2.78 -11.49 5.29
N ASN A 348 3.22 -10.28 4.92
CA ASN A 348 2.87 -9.11 5.74
C ASN A 348 2.67 -7.80 4.94
N TRP A 349 3.04 -7.78 3.68
CA TRP A 349 2.83 -6.64 2.78
C TRP A 349 2.42 -7.13 1.41
N VAL A 350 1.48 -6.44 0.79
CA VAL A 350 0.96 -6.76 -0.54
C VAL A 350 0.98 -5.50 -1.39
N GLU A 351 1.63 -5.57 -2.56
CA GLU A 351 1.56 -4.54 -3.60
C GLU A 351 0.91 -5.13 -4.84
N ILE A 352 -0.02 -4.40 -5.45
CA ILE A 352 -0.66 -4.81 -6.71
C ILE A 352 -0.40 -3.76 -7.77
N VAL A 353 0.22 -4.16 -8.85
CA VAL A 353 0.65 -3.27 -9.93
C VAL A 353 0.04 -3.71 -11.25
N GLU A 354 -0.66 -2.81 -11.92
CA GLU A 354 -0.98 -2.95 -13.34
C GLU A 354 0.22 -2.44 -14.14
N LEU A 355 0.88 -3.34 -14.86
CA LEU A 355 2.04 -3.02 -15.68
C LEU A 355 1.64 -2.12 -16.87
N PRO A 356 2.54 -1.26 -17.33
CA PRO A 356 2.25 -0.33 -18.43
C PRO A 356 2.00 -1.02 -19.78
#